data_918057a606f2fcee6ccb9107f7069b06
#
_entry.id   918057a606f2fcee6ccb9107f7069b06
#
_cell.length_a   1.000
_cell.length_b   1.000
_cell.length_c   1.000
_cell.angle_alpha   90.00
_cell.angle_beta   90.00
_cell.angle_gamma   90.00
#
_symmetry.space_group_name_H-M   'P 1'
#
loop_
_entity.id
_entity.type
_entity.pdbx_description
1 polymer ?
#
loop_
_entity_poly.entity_id
_entity_poly.type
_entity_poly.pdbx_seq_one_letter_code
_entity_poly.pdbx_strand_id
1 'polypeptide(L)'
;MQRIGCQDVDGSMLLMPLMRFVAATDPRWLATLEAIEQQLVRDGMVYRYRTDDGLEGEEGSFMACSFWYVECLARAGRLEKAHLEFEQLLRYANPLGLYAEELDRRGHHLGNTPQALSHLALISAASFLDHRLSGERTTWQP
;
A
#
# COMPACT_ATOMS: atom_id res chain seq x y z
N MET A 1 14.21 3.76 1.68
CA MET A 1 15.63 4.16 1.48
C MET A 1 16.38 2.90 1.03
N GLN A 2 16.81 2.86 -0.22
CA GLN A 2 17.47 1.68 -0.80
C GLN A 2 18.96 1.59 -0.41
N ARG A 3 19.58 2.70 0.00
CA ARG A 3 20.98 2.77 0.45
C ARG A 3 21.18 3.91 1.45
N ILE A 4 22.19 3.80 2.30
CA ILE A 4 22.57 4.85 3.26
C ILE A 4 22.90 6.15 2.51
N GLY A 5 22.31 7.28 2.94
CA GLY A 5 22.49 8.59 2.33
C GLY A 5 21.59 8.89 1.12
N CYS A 6 20.74 7.94 0.69
CA CYS A 6 19.72 8.18 -0.33
C CYS A 6 18.46 8.78 0.31
N GLN A 7 17.82 9.72 -0.39
CA GLN A 7 16.54 10.31 0.05
C GLN A 7 15.33 9.65 -0.63
N ASP A 8 15.56 8.73 -1.58
CA ASP A 8 14.49 8.03 -2.26
C ASP A 8 13.81 7.04 -1.30
N VAL A 9 12.50 7.06 -1.33
CA VAL A 9 11.68 6.10 -0.57
C VAL A 9 11.39 4.86 -1.41
N ASP A 10 11.03 3.77 -0.71
CA ASP A 10 10.70 2.48 -1.29
C ASP A 10 9.38 2.00 -0.68
N GLY A 11 8.51 1.40 -1.49
CA GLY A 11 7.19 0.92 -1.05
C GLY A 11 7.25 -0.13 0.06
N SER A 12 8.36 -0.88 0.17
CA SER A 12 8.55 -1.84 1.28
C SER A 12 8.62 -1.17 2.65
N MET A 13 8.92 0.13 2.72
CA MET A 13 8.88 0.88 3.98
C MET A 13 7.48 0.89 4.60
N LEU A 14 6.42 0.70 3.81
CA LEU A 14 5.04 0.55 4.31
C LEU A 14 4.88 -0.65 5.25
N LEU A 15 5.75 -1.65 5.17
CA LEU A 15 5.75 -2.78 6.08
C LEU A 15 6.22 -2.43 7.50
N MET A 16 6.93 -1.30 7.71
CA MET A 16 7.48 -0.96 9.02
C MET A 16 6.43 -0.93 10.14
N PRO A 17 5.30 -0.21 10.03
CA PRO A 17 4.27 -0.23 11.07
C PRO A 17 3.44 -1.52 11.04
N LEU A 18 3.30 -2.17 9.89
CA LEU A 18 2.57 -3.43 9.77
C LEU A 18 3.28 -4.55 10.54
N MET A 19 4.61 -4.59 10.45
CA MET A 19 5.48 -5.54 11.19
C MET A 19 5.85 -5.03 12.58
N ARG A 20 5.27 -3.91 13.04
CA ARG A 20 5.51 -3.31 14.37
C ARG A 20 6.95 -2.89 14.64
N PHE A 21 7.70 -2.62 13.60
CA PHE A 21 9.03 -2.05 13.73
C PHE A 21 8.97 -0.61 14.28
N VAL A 22 7.90 0.12 13.96
CA VAL A 22 7.64 1.48 14.43
C VAL A 22 6.16 1.65 14.72
N ALA A 23 5.80 2.49 15.69
CA ALA A 23 4.40 2.82 15.92
C ALA A 23 3.83 3.61 14.74
N ALA A 24 2.61 3.28 14.32
CA ALA A 24 1.95 3.96 13.20
C ALA A 24 1.67 5.46 13.45
N THR A 25 1.76 5.90 14.71
CA THR A 25 1.62 7.31 15.13
C THR A 25 2.96 7.97 15.46
N ASP A 26 4.10 7.29 15.31
CA ASP A 26 5.42 7.88 15.53
C ASP A 26 5.66 9.01 14.51
N PRO A 27 6.05 10.23 14.96
CA PRO A 27 6.25 11.36 14.06
C PRO A 27 7.24 11.09 12.92
N ARG A 28 8.28 10.27 13.17
CA ARG A 28 9.26 9.90 12.13
C ARG A 28 8.62 9.02 11.06
N TRP A 29 7.74 8.10 11.49
CA TRP A 29 6.98 7.28 10.57
C TRP A 29 5.98 8.12 9.77
N LEU A 30 5.24 9.02 10.40
CA LEU A 30 4.29 9.89 9.72
C LEU A 30 4.97 10.75 8.65
N ALA A 31 6.16 11.29 8.94
CA ALA A 31 6.97 12.00 7.94
C ALA A 31 7.41 11.08 6.79
N THR A 32 7.75 9.82 7.08
CA THR A 32 8.08 8.83 6.05
C THR A 32 6.85 8.49 5.19
N LEU A 33 5.67 8.33 5.79
CA LEU A 33 4.43 8.09 5.07
C LEU A 33 4.08 9.26 4.13
N GLU A 34 4.28 10.51 4.58
CA GLU A 34 4.11 11.69 3.73
C GLU A 34 5.10 11.72 2.55
N ALA A 35 6.35 11.34 2.78
CA ALA A 35 7.34 11.23 1.71
C ALA A 35 6.95 10.14 0.68
N ILE A 36 6.42 9.00 1.13
CA ILE A 36 5.87 7.95 0.27
C ILE A 36 4.69 8.49 -0.53
N GLU A 37 3.76 9.20 0.11
CA GLU A 37 2.62 9.83 -0.57
C GLU A 37 3.08 10.75 -1.71
N GLN A 38 4.07 11.58 -1.44
CA GLN A 38 4.57 12.55 -2.44
C GLN A 38 5.34 11.90 -3.58
N GLN A 39 6.13 10.88 -3.29
CA GLN A 39 7.06 10.29 -4.26
C GLN A 39 6.48 9.09 -5.00
N LEU A 40 5.73 8.22 -4.33
CA LEU A 40 5.31 6.93 -4.87
C LEU A 40 3.81 6.82 -5.14
N VAL A 41 2.95 7.66 -4.54
CA VAL A 41 1.50 7.55 -4.75
C VAL A 41 1.06 8.37 -5.96
N ARG A 42 0.27 7.75 -6.84
CA ARG A 42 -0.41 8.40 -7.96
C ARG A 42 -1.80 7.78 -8.11
N ASP A 43 -2.83 8.59 -8.03
CA ASP A 43 -4.23 8.17 -8.17
C ASP A 43 -4.59 6.98 -7.26
N GLY A 44 -4.13 7.01 -5.99
CA GLY A 44 -4.34 5.95 -5.01
C GLY A 44 -3.49 4.69 -5.18
N MET A 45 -2.80 4.57 -6.30
CA MET A 45 -1.89 3.47 -6.58
C MET A 45 -0.45 3.80 -6.15
N VAL A 46 0.27 2.80 -5.66
CA VAL A 46 1.62 2.97 -5.11
C VAL A 46 2.65 2.25 -5.97
N TYR A 47 3.62 3.00 -6.48
CA TYR A 47 4.80 2.44 -7.12
C TYR A 47 5.71 1.80 -6.06
N ARG A 48 6.37 0.70 -6.41
CA ARG A 48 7.32 0.05 -5.54
C ARG A 48 8.52 0.97 -5.25
N TYR A 49 9.08 1.57 -6.28
CA TYR A 49 10.12 2.60 -6.28
C TYR A 49 10.06 3.39 -7.59
N ARG A 50 10.81 4.48 -7.66
CA ARG A 50 10.90 5.33 -8.88
C ARG A 50 12.33 5.63 -9.28
N THR A 51 13.26 4.82 -8.82
CA THR A 51 14.66 4.90 -9.22
C THR A 51 14.86 4.09 -10.49
N ASP A 52 15.72 4.58 -11.38
CA ASP A 52 16.17 3.82 -12.56
C ASP A 52 16.92 2.58 -12.08
N ASP A 53 16.37 1.41 -12.34
CA ASP A 53 16.96 0.12 -12.02
C ASP A 53 17.71 -0.51 -13.20
N GLY A 54 17.79 0.21 -14.33
CA GLY A 54 18.46 -0.22 -15.56
C GLY A 54 17.66 -1.25 -16.37
N LEU A 55 16.40 -1.53 -16.00
CA LEU A 55 15.52 -2.39 -16.79
C LEU A 55 14.74 -1.56 -17.80
N GLU A 56 14.58 -2.06 -19.04
CA GLU A 56 13.76 -1.43 -20.04
C GLU A 56 12.27 -1.60 -19.71
N GLY A 57 11.54 -0.50 -19.60
CA GLY A 57 10.09 -0.47 -19.40
C GLY A 57 9.64 0.53 -18.33
N GLU A 58 8.37 0.89 -18.34
CA GLU A 58 7.76 1.64 -17.25
C GLU A 58 7.23 0.61 -16.21
N GLU A 59 7.74 0.67 -14.99
CA GLU A 59 7.23 -0.12 -13.88
C GLU A 59 5.80 0.28 -13.57
N GLY A 60 4.93 -0.72 -13.36
CA GLY A 60 3.55 -0.51 -12.94
C GLY A 60 3.44 -0.12 -11.46
N SER A 61 2.24 0.23 -11.04
CA SER A 61 1.92 0.39 -9.63
C SER A 61 1.78 -1.00 -8.98
N PHE A 62 2.44 -1.21 -7.86
CA PHE A 62 2.47 -2.51 -7.19
C PHE A 62 1.25 -2.68 -6.28
N MET A 63 0.38 -3.66 -6.57
CA MET A 63 -0.91 -3.81 -5.88
C MET A 63 -0.75 -4.08 -4.38
N ALA A 64 0.22 -4.91 -3.99
CA ALA A 64 0.48 -5.16 -2.57
C ALA A 64 0.86 -3.88 -1.83
N CYS A 65 1.71 -3.02 -2.42
CA CYS A 65 2.08 -1.73 -1.83
C CYS A 65 0.87 -0.80 -1.69
N SER A 66 -0.04 -0.81 -2.66
CA SER A 66 -1.26 -0.01 -2.62
C SER A 66 -2.18 -0.41 -1.46
N PHE A 67 -2.37 -1.70 -1.21
CA PHE A 67 -3.12 -2.19 -0.06
C PHE A 67 -2.39 -1.95 1.28
N TRP A 68 -1.06 -2.10 1.34
CA TRP A 68 -0.28 -1.73 2.53
C TRP A 68 -0.39 -0.25 2.86
N TYR A 69 -0.43 0.61 1.84
CA TYR A 69 -0.63 2.05 2.02
C TYR A 69 -1.99 2.35 2.66
N VAL A 70 -3.07 1.72 2.19
CA VAL A 70 -4.40 1.82 2.81
C VAL A 70 -4.35 1.43 4.29
N GLU A 71 -3.73 0.31 4.62
CA GLU A 71 -3.61 -0.14 6.00
C GLU A 71 -2.77 0.83 6.85
N CYS A 72 -1.68 1.39 6.29
CA CYS A 72 -0.87 2.41 6.95
C CYS A 72 -1.67 3.69 7.26
N LEU A 73 -2.51 4.15 6.32
CA LEU A 73 -3.42 5.28 6.53
C LEU A 73 -4.40 4.99 7.67
N ALA A 74 -5.02 3.81 7.67
CA ALA A 74 -5.96 3.40 8.70
C ALA A 74 -5.30 3.32 10.09
N ARG A 75 -4.08 2.78 10.17
CA ARG A 75 -3.26 2.70 11.39
C ARG A 75 -2.82 4.08 11.88
N ALA A 76 -2.55 5.02 10.98
CA ALA A 76 -2.24 6.41 11.30
C ALA A 76 -3.47 7.24 11.69
N GLY A 77 -4.68 6.64 11.70
CA GLY A 77 -5.93 7.32 12.05
C GLY A 77 -6.58 8.11 10.91
N ARG A 78 -6.04 8.03 9.69
CA ARG A 78 -6.57 8.72 8.49
C ARG A 78 -7.67 7.87 7.82
N LEU A 79 -8.72 7.51 8.59
CA LEU A 79 -9.69 6.49 8.20
C LEU A 79 -10.52 6.85 6.96
N GLU A 80 -10.95 8.10 6.82
CA GLU A 80 -11.72 8.55 5.65
C GLU A 80 -10.90 8.39 4.37
N LYS A 81 -9.64 8.82 4.41
CA LYS A 81 -8.74 8.66 3.27
C LYS A 81 -8.48 7.18 2.97
N ALA A 82 -8.21 6.38 4.00
CA ALA A 82 -8.00 4.94 3.84
C ALA A 82 -9.20 4.26 3.18
N HIS A 83 -10.42 4.61 3.58
CA HIS A 83 -11.65 4.06 2.99
C HIS A 83 -11.79 4.45 1.52
N LEU A 84 -11.59 5.70 1.17
CA LEU A 84 -11.69 6.17 -0.21
C LEU A 84 -10.67 5.48 -1.13
N GLU A 85 -9.41 5.38 -0.69
CA GLU A 85 -8.36 4.69 -1.44
C GLU A 85 -8.66 3.19 -1.59
N PHE A 86 -9.18 2.56 -0.53
CA PHE A 86 -9.58 1.16 -0.57
C PHE A 86 -10.69 0.90 -1.59
N GLU A 87 -11.75 1.69 -1.56
CA GLU A 87 -12.87 1.60 -2.52
C GLU A 87 -12.40 1.82 -3.97
N GLN A 88 -11.43 2.70 -4.17
CA GLN A 88 -10.83 2.91 -5.48
C GLN A 88 -10.06 1.68 -5.94
N LEU A 89 -9.24 1.07 -5.07
CA LEU A 89 -8.46 -0.13 -5.39
C LEU A 89 -9.35 -1.34 -5.70
N LEU A 90 -10.53 -1.45 -5.07
CA LEU A 90 -11.47 -2.55 -5.36
C LEU A 90 -11.93 -2.57 -6.83
N ARG A 91 -11.92 -1.44 -7.52
CA ARG A 91 -12.35 -1.32 -8.93
C ARG A 91 -11.37 -1.95 -9.93
N TYR A 92 -10.15 -2.22 -9.50
CA TYR A 92 -9.11 -2.83 -10.34
C TYR A 92 -9.12 -4.36 -10.30
N ALA A 93 -10.05 -4.98 -9.57
CA ALA A 93 -10.26 -6.42 -9.66
C ALA A 93 -10.73 -6.81 -11.08
N ASN A 94 -10.28 -7.96 -11.56
CA ASN A 94 -10.82 -8.52 -12.78
C ASN A 94 -12.27 -9.02 -12.56
N PRO A 95 -13.01 -9.46 -13.61
CA PRO A 95 -14.39 -9.94 -13.45
C PRO A 95 -14.58 -11.13 -12.49
N LEU A 96 -13.50 -11.82 -12.12
CA LEU A 96 -13.50 -12.91 -11.14
C LEU A 96 -13.12 -12.44 -9.72
N GLY A 97 -12.93 -11.13 -9.51
CA GLY A 97 -12.50 -10.57 -8.23
C GLY A 97 -11.02 -10.77 -7.92
N LEU A 98 -10.18 -11.07 -8.92
CA LEU A 98 -8.76 -11.36 -8.74
C LEU A 98 -7.90 -10.16 -9.11
N TYR A 99 -6.76 -10.03 -8.41
CA TYR A 99 -5.78 -8.97 -8.59
C TYR A 99 -4.46 -9.50 -9.14
N ALA A 100 -3.84 -8.69 -9.98
CA ALA A 100 -2.49 -8.93 -10.49
C ALA A 100 -1.41 -8.45 -9.50
N GLU A 101 -0.17 -8.62 -9.89
CA GLU A 101 1.01 -8.09 -9.23
C GLU A 101 1.07 -6.57 -9.34
N GLU A 102 0.90 -6.07 -10.56
CA GLU A 102 1.00 -4.66 -10.90
C GLU A 102 -0.15 -4.20 -11.81
N LEU A 103 -0.32 -2.90 -11.88
CA LEU A 103 -1.20 -2.22 -12.83
C LEU A 103 -0.41 -1.19 -13.62
N ASP A 104 -0.67 -1.10 -14.93
CA ASP A 104 -0.20 0.01 -15.74
C ASP A 104 -0.98 1.30 -15.42
N ARG A 105 -0.61 2.42 -16.05
CA ARG A 105 -1.28 3.72 -15.88
C ARG A 105 -2.74 3.74 -16.35
N ARG A 106 -3.18 2.73 -17.09
CA ARG A 106 -4.56 2.58 -17.59
C ARG A 106 -5.37 1.59 -16.75
N GLY A 107 -4.75 0.99 -15.72
CA GLY A 107 -5.35 -0.01 -14.86
C GLY A 107 -5.34 -1.42 -15.45
N HIS A 108 -4.57 -1.69 -16.49
CA HIS A 108 -4.41 -3.04 -17.00
C HIS A 108 -3.49 -3.86 -16.09
N HIS A 109 -3.84 -5.12 -15.92
CA HIS A 109 -3.07 -6.05 -15.11
C HIS A 109 -1.72 -6.37 -15.77
N LEU A 110 -0.65 -6.30 -14.98
CA LEU A 110 0.72 -6.65 -15.35
C LEU A 110 1.28 -7.68 -14.37
N GLY A 111 2.30 -8.40 -14.81
CA GLY A 111 2.97 -9.41 -14.01
C GLY A 111 2.10 -10.63 -13.71
N ASN A 112 2.33 -11.25 -12.57
CA ASN A 112 1.61 -12.46 -12.17
C ASN A 112 0.13 -12.17 -11.87
N THR A 113 -0.77 -12.91 -12.51
CA THR A 113 -2.22 -12.81 -12.30
C THR A 113 -2.84 -14.21 -12.19
N PRO A 114 -3.52 -14.56 -11.07
CA PRO A 114 -3.61 -13.79 -9.82
C PRO A 114 -2.31 -13.83 -9.02
N GLN A 115 -2.06 -12.77 -8.21
CA GLN A 115 -0.91 -12.77 -7.30
C GLN A 115 -1.36 -12.92 -5.84
N ALA A 116 -0.81 -13.94 -5.16
CA ALA A 116 -1.16 -14.22 -3.76
C ALA A 116 -0.78 -13.08 -2.80
N LEU A 117 0.37 -12.43 -3.01
CA LEU A 117 0.82 -11.32 -2.16
C LEU A 117 -0.15 -10.13 -2.21
N SER A 118 -0.67 -9.79 -3.39
CA SER A 118 -1.68 -8.75 -3.56
C SER A 118 -2.96 -9.08 -2.80
N HIS A 119 -3.42 -10.34 -2.83
CA HIS A 119 -4.61 -10.77 -2.11
C HIS A 119 -4.39 -10.82 -0.59
N LEU A 120 -3.21 -11.23 -0.11
CA LEU A 120 -2.87 -11.17 1.32
C LEU A 120 -2.87 -9.73 1.84
N ALA A 121 -2.31 -8.80 1.07
CA ALA A 121 -2.34 -7.38 1.40
C ALA A 121 -3.76 -6.80 1.41
N LEU A 122 -4.59 -7.17 0.41
CA LEU A 122 -6.03 -6.83 0.37
C LEU A 122 -6.75 -7.29 1.63
N ILE A 123 -6.61 -8.58 1.99
CA ILE A 123 -7.29 -9.18 3.15
C ILE A 123 -6.88 -8.47 4.44
N SER A 124 -5.58 -8.19 4.61
CA SER A 124 -5.07 -7.48 5.78
C SER A 124 -5.65 -6.07 5.88
N ALA A 125 -5.59 -5.29 4.78
CA ALA A 125 -6.11 -3.94 4.72
C ALA A 125 -7.62 -3.90 4.97
N ALA A 126 -8.39 -4.78 4.30
CA ALA A 126 -9.84 -4.88 4.48
C ALA A 126 -10.22 -5.19 5.92
N SER A 127 -9.62 -6.22 6.50
CA SER A 127 -9.89 -6.63 7.88
C SER A 127 -9.57 -5.53 8.89
N PHE A 128 -8.43 -4.86 8.71
CA PHE A 128 -8.05 -3.78 9.62
C PHE A 128 -8.95 -2.55 9.48
N LEU A 129 -9.28 -2.17 8.25
CA LEU A 129 -10.12 -1.00 7.97
C LEU A 129 -11.55 -1.21 8.48
N ASP A 130 -12.17 -2.36 8.18
CA ASP A 130 -13.50 -2.74 8.63
C ASP A 130 -13.59 -2.66 10.16
N HIS A 131 -12.62 -3.24 10.83
CA HIS A 131 -12.55 -3.22 12.28
C HIS A 131 -12.45 -1.79 12.86
N ARG A 132 -11.68 -0.92 12.22
CA ARG A 132 -11.54 0.48 12.64
C ARG A 132 -12.80 1.31 12.36
N LEU A 133 -13.52 1.02 11.29
CA LEU A 133 -14.77 1.70 10.92
C LEU A 133 -15.95 1.22 11.76
N SER A 134 -16.05 -0.06 12.10
CA SER A 134 -17.11 -0.61 12.93
C SER A 134 -17.04 -0.16 14.40
N GLY A 135 -15.92 0.42 14.82
CA GLY A 135 -15.70 0.83 16.21
C GLY A 135 -15.54 -0.33 17.19
N GLU A 136 -15.49 -1.54 16.70
CA GLU A 136 -15.23 -2.72 17.52
C GLU A 136 -13.79 -2.68 18.07
N ARG A 137 -13.65 -2.87 19.39
CA ARG A 137 -12.32 -3.05 19.97
C ARG A 137 -11.77 -4.39 19.52
N THR A 138 -10.62 -4.42 18.84
CA THR A 138 -9.91 -5.67 18.60
C THR A 138 -9.63 -6.34 19.92
N THR A 139 -10.21 -7.51 20.13
CA THR A 139 -9.80 -8.43 21.22
C THR A 139 -8.41 -8.99 20.95
N TRP A 140 -7.89 -8.75 19.76
CA TRP A 140 -6.56 -9.12 19.32
C TRP A 140 -5.63 -7.90 19.29
N GLN A 141 -5.12 -7.50 20.44
CA GLN A 141 -3.90 -6.70 20.54
C GLN A 141 -2.76 -7.66 20.85
N PRO A 142 -1.86 -7.93 19.91
CA PRO A 142 -0.64 -8.63 20.24
C PRO A 142 0.32 -7.70 20.96
#